data_42facdf19b8e8507d0ab792349283263
#
_entry.id   42facdf19b8e8507d0ab792349283263
#
_cell.length_a   1.000
_cell.length_b   1.000
_cell.length_c   1.000
_cell.angle_alpha   90.00
_cell.angle_beta   90.00
_cell.angle_gamma   90.00
#
_symmetry.space_group_name_H-M   'P 1'
#
loop_
_entity.id
_entity.type
_entity.pdbx_description
1 polymer ?
#
loop_
_entity_poly.entity_id
_entity_poly.type
_entity_poly.pdbx_seq_one_letter_code
_entity_poly.pdbx_strand_id
1 'polypeptide(L)'
;RESTRAIHNYFFVKGLDCIKEGGILAFITSQGVLDSPRNEAIRRYLMQNSRLISALRLPSGMFSDNAGTDVGSDLIVLQKQTGKEISEGIEQQFVETVSVPKEEGSSVVFKHNSLFVGEWKDISHRTVATERIMGTDPYGRPAWEYRFTGGIEEMAESLRTQLSLEMEQRIDRKLYETGIPMTKEEWQVRVDEMLQKLGVTVQAEGKPQILETKEEDDTDAHNLMPDSIRKQLPKFYSTEKELIGDKVAYARYFFPMGAYT
;
A
#
# COMPACT_ATOMS: atom_id res chain seq x y z
N ARG A 1 16.46 -3.61 -3.82
CA ARG A 1 16.78 -4.03 -2.43
C ARG A 1 15.99 -3.25 -1.39
N GLU A 2 15.73 -1.95 -1.57
CA GLU A 2 14.91 -1.14 -0.64
C GLU A 2 13.45 -1.59 -0.62
N SER A 3 12.90 -2.01 -1.75
CA SER A 3 11.51 -2.52 -1.87
C SER A 3 11.23 -3.79 -1.07
N THR A 4 12.27 -4.55 -0.71
CA THR A 4 12.10 -5.83 0.02
C THR A 4 12.20 -5.69 1.54
N ARG A 5 12.50 -4.50 2.06
CA ARG A 5 12.63 -4.27 3.51
C ARG A 5 11.29 -4.17 4.24
N ALA A 6 10.24 -3.77 3.53
CA ALA A 6 8.89 -3.70 4.06
C ALA A 6 7.89 -4.14 3.00
N ILE A 7 6.90 -4.91 3.40
CA ILE A 7 5.94 -5.53 2.48
C ILE A 7 5.16 -4.50 1.66
N HIS A 8 4.75 -3.39 2.26
CA HIS A 8 4.04 -2.32 1.57
C HIS A 8 4.91 -1.66 0.48
N ASN A 9 6.23 -1.50 0.71
CA ASN A 9 7.16 -0.99 -0.29
C ASN A 9 7.22 -1.89 -1.53
N TYR A 10 7.24 -3.21 -1.30
CA TYR A 10 7.20 -4.18 -2.38
C TYR A 10 5.93 -4.06 -3.22
N PHE A 11 4.76 -3.95 -2.58
CA PHE A 11 3.49 -3.84 -3.30
C PHE A 11 3.38 -2.56 -4.12
N PHE A 12 3.88 -1.44 -3.65
CA PHE A 12 3.91 -0.21 -4.45
C PHE A 12 4.76 -0.38 -5.72
N VAL A 13 5.98 -0.90 -5.59
CA VAL A 13 6.86 -1.12 -6.74
C VAL A 13 6.22 -2.12 -7.71
N LYS A 14 5.75 -3.25 -7.18
CA LYS A 14 5.11 -4.30 -7.98
C LYS A 14 3.82 -3.83 -8.64
N GLY A 15 3.02 -3.05 -7.94
CA GLY A 15 1.81 -2.45 -8.51
C GLY A 15 2.12 -1.55 -9.70
N LEU A 16 3.13 -0.68 -9.60
CA LEU A 16 3.58 0.14 -10.73
C LEU A 16 4.10 -0.71 -11.89
N ASP A 17 4.81 -1.81 -11.61
CA ASP A 17 5.29 -2.73 -12.66
C ASP A 17 4.15 -3.40 -13.42
N CYS A 18 3.02 -3.67 -12.75
CA CYS A 18 1.91 -4.41 -13.32
C CYS A 18 0.94 -3.56 -14.14
N ILE A 19 0.93 -2.25 -13.99
CA ILE A 19 0.03 -1.35 -14.75
C ILE A 19 0.72 -0.78 -15.98
N LYS A 20 -0.07 -0.42 -16.99
CA LYS A 20 0.41 0.27 -18.20
C LYS A 20 0.95 1.67 -17.87
N GLU A 21 1.72 2.26 -18.77
CA GLU A 21 2.06 3.68 -18.71
C GLU A 21 0.77 4.52 -18.70
N GLY A 22 0.71 5.56 -17.86
CA GLY A 22 -0.50 6.34 -17.62
C GLY A 22 -1.57 5.66 -16.75
N GLY A 23 -1.42 4.37 -16.41
CA GLY A 23 -2.33 3.63 -15.54
C GLY A 23 -2.34 4.17 -14.12
N ILE A 24 -3.43 3.91 -13.40
CA ILE A 24 -3.67 4.39 -12.04
C ILE A 24 -3.43 3.26 -11.03
N LEU A 25 -2.68 3.55 -9.98
CA LEU A 25 -2.48 2.69 -8.81
C LEU A 25 -3.05 3.39 -7.58
N ALA A 26 -3.92 2.71 -6.84
CA ALA A 26 -4.49 3.23 -5.60
C ALA A 26 -4.33 2.20 -4.47
N PHE A 27 -3.71 2.60 -3.37
CA PHE A 27 -3.54 1.76 -2.18
C PHE A 27 -3.90 2.49 -0.90
N ILE A 28 -4.58 1.78 0.00
CA ILE A 28 -4.64 2.14 1.42
C ILE A 28 -3.50 1.42 2.12
N THR A 29 -2.70 2.17 2.85
CA THR A 29 -1.51 1.66 3.53
C THR A 29 -1.33 2.30 4.90
N SER A 30 -0.45 1.75 5.73
CA SER A 30 -0.14 2.39 7.02
C SER A 30 0.57 3.74 6.81
N GLN A 31 0.30 4.71 7.67
CA GLN A 31 0.96 6.02 7.67
C GLN A 31 2.50 5.94 7.71
N GLY A 32 3.04 4.83 8.19
CA GLY A 32 4.48 4.59 8.21
C GLY A 32 5.14 4.58 6.82
N VAL A 33 4.40 4.39 5.73
CA VAL A 33 4.93 4.54 4.37
C VAL A 33 5.39 5.97 4.13
N LEU A 34 4.59 6.95 4.56
CA LEU A 34 4.89 8.37 4.40
C LEU A 34 5.73 8.91 5.56
N ASP A 35 5.40 8.60 6.81
CA ASP A 35 6.03 9.21 7.98
C ASP A 35 7.42 8.64 8.34
N SER A 36 7.76 7.42 7.89
CA SER A 36 9.05 6.85 8.21
C SER A 36 10.17 7.39 7.32
N PRO A 37 11.24 7.98 7.89
CA PRO A 37 12.41 8.39 7.12
C PRO A 37 13.09 7.23 6.38
N ARG A 38 12.95 6.01 6.89
CA ARG A 38 13.53 4.81 6.28
C ARG A 38 12.91 4.48 4.91
N ASN A 39 11.73 5.02 4.64
CA ASN A 39 10.99 4.83 3.38
C ASN A 39 11.25 5.96 2.36
N GLU A 40 12.13 6.93 2.64
CA GLU A 40 12.41 8.01 1.71
C GLU A 40 12.86 7.51 0.33
N ALA A 41 13.76 6.53 0.30
CA ALA A 41 14.25 5.97 -0.97
C ALA A 41 13.11 5.37 -1.83
N ILE A 42 12.13 4.71 -1.20
CA ILE A 42 10.94 4.20 -1.91
C ILE A 42 10.05 5.35 -2.37
N ARG A 43 9.76 6.33 -1.53
CA ARG A 43 8.95 7.49 -1.93
C ARG A 43 9.59 8.24 -3.11
N ARG A 44 10.91 8.40 -3.09
CA ARG A 44 11.68 8.96 -4.21
C ARG A 44 11.55 8.14 -5.48
N TYR A 45 11.70 6.82 -5.38
CA TYR A 45 11.50 5.90 -6.51
C TYR A 45 10.07 6.01 -7.08
N LEU A 46 9.06 6.06 -6.21
CA LEU A 46 7.67 6.21 -6.66
C LEU A 46 7.47 7.51 -7.44
N MET A 47 7.99 8.64 -6.95
CA MET A 47 7.86 9.93 -7.63
C MET A 47 8.69 10.05 -8.92
N GLN A 48 9.73 9.24 -9.07
CA GLN A 48 10.48 9.11 -10.33
C GLN A 48 9.77 8.23 -11.38
N ASN A 49 8.82 7.42 -10.96
CA ASN A 49 8.12 6.47 -11.83
C ASN A 49 6.61 6.65 -11.85
N SER A 50 6.10 7.67 -11.17
CA SER A 50 4.69 8.03 -11.18
C SER A 50 4.47 9.50 -10.81
N ARG A 51 3.30 10.02 -11.16
CA ARG A 51 2.80 11.31 -10.67
C ARG A 51 1.98 11.07 -9.42
N LEU A 52 2.09 11.95 -8.44
CA LEU A 52 1.21 11.93 -7.29
C LEU A 52 -0.15 12.53 -7.67
N ILE A 53 -1.18 11.70 -7.69
CA ILE A 53 -2.55 12.15 -7.89
C ILE A 53 -3.15 12.58 -6.57
N SER A 54 -3.08 11.70 -5.55
CA SER A 54 -3.62 11.97 -4.22
C SER A 54 -2.80 11.29 -3.14
N ALA A 55 -2.69 11.93 -1.98
CA ALA A 55 -2.24 11.32 -0.74
C ALA A 55 -3.11 11.90 0.38
N LEU A 56 -4.12 11.14 0.79
CA LEU A 56 -5.08 11.53 1.82
C LEU A 56 -4.85 10.73 3.09
N ARG A 57 -4.62 11.42 4.19
CA ARG A 57 -4.58 10.80 5.51
C ARG A 57 -5.98 10.49 5.99
N LEU A 58 -6.20 9.23 6.34
CA LEU A 58 -7.47 8.73 6.87
C LEU A 58 -7.53 8.89 8.40
N PRO A 59 -8.72 8.90 8.99
CA PRO A 59 -8.87 8.97 10.44
C PRO A 59 -8.14 7.84 11.15
N SER A 60 -7.49 8.17 12.28
CA SER A 60 -6.86 7.19 13.15
C SER A 60 -7.90 6.22 13.69
N GLY A 61 -7.56 4.93 13.77
CA GLY A 61 -8.51 3.92 14.24
C GLY A 61 -9.62 3.53 13.26
N MET A 62 -9.62 4.04 12.02
CA MET A 62 -10.65 3.72 11.02
C MET A 62 -10.85 2.21 10.79
N PHE A 63 -9.83 1.41 11.03
CA PHE A 63 -9.82 -0.03 10.82
C PHE A 63 -9.83 -0.85 12.12
N SER A 64 -10.01 -0.21 13.29
CA SER A 64 -10.00 -0.90 14.59
C SER A 64 -11.05 -1.98 14.68
N ASP A 65 -12.29 -1.71 14.27
CA ASP A 65 -13.40 -2.64 14.37
C ASP A 65 -13.30 -3.80 13.37
N ASN A 66 -12.76 -3.54 12.18
CA ASN A 66 -12.71 -4.52 11.10
C ASN A 66 -11.39 -5.29 11.01
N ALA A 67 -10.29 -4.65 11.35
CA ALA A 67 -8.94 -5.23 11.25
C ALA A 67 -8.19 -5.30 12.60
N GLY A 68 -8.81 -4.84 13.69
CA GLY A 68 -8.20 -4.87 15.03
C GLY A 68 -6.92 -4.05 15.13
N THR A 69 -6.80 -2.96 14.36
CA THR A 69 -5.62 -2.11 14.35
C THR A 69 -5.97 -0.63 14.43
N ASP A 70 -5.30 0.07 15.34
CA ASP A 70 -5.40 1.52 15.52
C ASP A 70 -4.35 2.30 14.71
N VAL A 71 -3.63 1.61 13.82
CA VAL A 71 -2.62 2.24 12.98
C VAL A 71 -3.28 3.25 12.06
N GLY A 72 -2.78 4.48 12.07
CA GLY A 72 -3.18 5.49 11.10
C GLY A 72 -2.85 5.04 9.67
N SER A 73 -3.69 5.41 8.74
CA SER A 73 -3.63 4.95 7.36
C SER A 73 -3.68 6.09 6.37
N ASP A 74 -3.10 5.88 5.19
CA ASP A 74 -3.10 6.82 4.08
C ASP A 74 -3.68 6.15 2.82
N LEU A 75 -4.53 6.85 2.10
CA LEU A 75 -4.90 6.52 0.73
C LEU A 75 -3.93 7.24 -0.22
N ILE A 76 -3.17 6.47 -0.98
CA ILE A 76 -2.19 6.97 -1.95
C ILE A 76 -2.65 6.58 -3.35
N VAL A 77 -2.78 7.56 -4.23
CA VAL A 77 -3.16 7.38 -5.64
C VAL A 77 -2.05 7.92 -6.52
N LEU A 78 -1.54 7.06 -7.39
CA LEU A 78 -0.42 7.34 -8.29
C LEU A 78 -0.84 7.10 -9.73
N GLN A 79 -0.35 7.92 -10.66
CA GLN A 79 -0.44 7.66 -12.09
C GLN A 79 0.93 7.31 -12.63
N LYS A 80 1.08 6.13 -13.24
CA LYS A 80 2.37 5.69 -13.78
C LYS A 80 2.90 6.66 -14.84
N GLN A 81 4.13 7.11 -14.62
CA GLN A 81 4.91 7.91 -15.57
C GLN A 81 6.39 7.62 -15.33
N THR A 82 6.91 6.65 -16.07
CA THR A 82 8.24 6.10 -15.84
C THR A 82 9.34 7.09 -16.22
N GLY A 83 10.34 7.21 -15.35
CA GLY A 83 11.57 7.97 -15.66
C GLY A 83 11.40 9.50 -15.67
N LYS A 84 10.40 10.02 -14.96
CA LYS A 84 10.21 11.48 -14.85
C LYS A 84 11.08 12.10 -13.74
N GLU A 85 11.29 13.38 -13.80
CA GLU A 85 11.82 14.17 -12.70
C GLU A 85 10.74 14.38 -11.62
N ILE A 86 11.16 14.49 -10.36
CA ILE A 86 10.27 14.80 -9.25
C ILE A 86 9.89 16.27 -9.35
N SER A 87 8.60 16.54 -9.42
CA SER A 87 8.09 17.90 -9.50
C SER A 87 8.24 18.61 -8.15
N GLU A 88 8.55 19.88 -8.18
CA GLU A 88 8.51 20.73 -6.99
C GLU A 88 7.11 20.76 -6.38
N GLY A 89 7.04 21.12 -5.11
CA GLY A 89 5.79 21.21 -4.38
C GLY A 89 5.34 19.86 -3.82
N ILE A 90 4.18 19.34 -4.24
CA ILE A 90 3.53 18.20 -3.59
C ILE A 90 4.33 16.89 -3.70
N GLU A 91 5.01 16.64 -4.82
CA GLU A 91 5.80 15.42 -4.96
C GLU A 91 7.08 15.48 -4.13
N GLN A 92 7.70 16.64 -4.03
CA GLN A 92 8.81 16.84 -3.12
C GLN A 92 8.38 16.67 -1.67
N GLN A 93 7.23 17.24 -1.28
CA GLN A 93 6.64 17.06 0.05
C GLN A 93 6.31 15.58 0.33
N PHE A 94 5.82 14.82 -0.67
CA PHE A 94 5.56 13.39 -0.54
C PHE A 94 6.83 12.60 -0.20
N VAL A 95 7.97 12.99 -0.77
CA VAL A 95 9.26 12.33 -0.51
C VAL A 95 9.79 12.65 0.88
N GLU A 96 9.63 13.89 1.34
CA GLU A 96 10.30 14.42 2.53
C GLU A 96 9.60 14.08 3.84
N THR A 97 10.40 13.93 4.89
CA THR A 97 9.93 13.89 6.27
C THR A 97 10.65 14.95 7.08
N VAL A 98 9.92 15.59 7.96
CA VAL A 98 10.44 16.62 8.85
C VAL A 98 10.31 16.21 10.32
N SER A 99 11.08 16.87 11.19
CA SER A 99 10.93 16.74 12.64
C SER A 99 9.90 17.74 13.13
N VAL A 100 8.90 17.24 13.84
CA VAL A 100 7.84 18.05 14.41
C VAL A 100 7.97 18.01 15.95
N PRO A 101 7.98 19.14 16.64
CA PRO A 101 7.97 19.13 18.10
C PRO A 101 6.61 18.64 18.64
N LYS A 102 6.64 17.89 19.74
CA LYS A 102 5.42 17.41 20.41
C LYS A 102 4.51 18.58 20.83
N GLU A 103 5.11 19.62 21.35
CA GLU A 103 4.48 20.87 21.80
C GLU A 103 5.41 22.03 21.44
N GLU A 104 4.88 23.24 21.36
CA GLU A 104 5.68 24.41 21.07
C GLU A 104 6.81 24.55 22.11
N GLY A 105 8.05 24.68 21.65
CA GLY A 105 9.23 24.74 22.50
C GLY A 105 9.71 23.41 23.11
N SER A 106 9.05 22.29 22.78
CA SER A 106 9.46 20.96 23.26
C SER A 106 10.73 20.47 22.58
N SER A 107 11.64 19.86 23.35
CA SER A 107 12.78 19.11 22.83
C SER A 107 12.40 17.74 22.29
N VAL A 108 11.22 17.24 22.63
CA VAL A 108 10.70 15.96 22.12
C VAL A 108 10.13 16.19 20.74
N VAL A 109 10.71 15.51 19.76
CA VAL A 109 10.29 15.59 18.35
C VAL A 109 9.91 14.21 17.82
N PHE A 110 9.02 14.17 16.85
CA PHE A 110 8.70 12.97 16.07
C PHE A 110 8.82 13.27 14.58
N LYS A 111 8.94 12.22 13.76
CA LYS A 111 9.03 12.35 12.31
C LYS A 111 7.64 12.29 11.68
N HIS A 112 7.41 13.18 10.74
CA HIS A 112 6.15 13.26 10.01
C HIS A 112 6.38 13.64 8.56
N ASN A 113 5.53 13.16 7.65
CA ASN A 113 5.67 13.49 6.23
C ASN A 113 5.34 14.97 6.01
N SER A 114 6.11 15.63 5.18
CA SER A 114 6.00 17.06 4.88
C SER A 114 4.63 17.48 4.33
N LEU A 115 3.90 16.56 3.66
CA LEU A 115 2.54 16.80 3.16
C LEU A 115 1.54 17.21 4.24
N PHE A 116 1.72 16.70 5.46
CA PHE A 116 0.78 16.85 6.57
C PHE A 116 1.29 17.76 7.68
N VAL A 117 2.34 18.54 7.39
CA VAL A 117 2.92 19.51 8.33
C VAL A 117 2.55 20.91 7.93
N GLY A 118 1.98 21.66 8.88
CA GLY A 118 1.48 23.02 8.68
C GLY A 118 0.32 23.34 9.62
N GLU A 119 -0.26 24.51 9.46
CA GLU A 119 -1.49 24.85 10.14
C GLU A 119 -2.65 23.99 9.62
N TRP A 120 -3.61 23.69 10.48
CA TRP A 120 -4.74 22.83 10.13
C TRP A 120 -5.48 23.29 8.86
N LYS A 121 -5.72 24.59 8.74
CA LYS A 121 -6.38 25.19 7.55
C LYS A 121 -5.65 24.89 6.23
N ASP A 122 -4.31 24.71 6.29
CA ASP A 122 -3.48 24.51 5.10
C ASP A 122 -3.37 23.05 4.71
N ILE A 123 -3.57 22.14 5.66
CA ILE A 123 -3.40 20.70 5.45
C ILE A 123 -4.72 19.92 5.51
N SER A 124 -5.80 20.48 6.02
CA SER A 124 -7.09 19.79 6.20
C SER A 124 -7.63 19.19 4.89
N HIS A 125 -7.38 19.82 3.76
CA HIS A 125 -7.77 19.33 2.44
C HIS A 125 -6.99 18.08 1.98
N ARG A 126 -5.96 17.66 2.74
CA ARG A 126 -5.17 16.43 2.51
C ARG A 126 -5.50 15.35 3.53
N THR A 127 -6.56 15.54 4.31
CA THR A 127 -6.95 14.59 5.35
C THR A 127 -8.46 14.35 5.29
N VAL A 128 -8.87 13.13 5.56
CA VAL A 128 -10.29 12.82 5.80
C VAL A 128 -10.51 12.91 7.31
N ALA A 129 -10.34 14.08 7.87
CA ALA A 129 -10.49 14.33 9.30
C ALA A 129 -11.10 15.70 9.56
N THR A 130 -11.72 15.88 10.70
CA THR A 130 -12.28 17.15 11.15
C THR A 130 -11.30 17.88 12.08
N GLU A 131 -10.40 17.14 12.70
CA GLU A 131 -9.39 17.70 13.61
C GLU A 131 -8.12 16.86 13.66
N ARG A 132 -7.03 17.49 14.09
CA ARG A 132 -5.75 16.84 14.38
C ARG A 132 -5.36 17.17 15.82
N ILE A 133 -5.07 16.14 16.61
CA ILE A 133 -4.66 16.29 18.00
C ILE A 133 -3.33 15.59 18.24
N MET A 134 -2.66 15.97 19.33
CA MET A 134 -1.49 15.23 19.79
C MET A 134 -1.93 13.97 20.53
N GLY A 135 -1.42 12.84 20.09
CA GLY A 135 -1.65 11.54 20.68
C GLY A 135 -0.38 10.69 20.70
N THR A 136 -0.54 9.39 20.57
CA THR A 136 0.57 8.42 20.51
C THR A 136 0.33 7.40 19.41
N ASP A 137 1.42 6.92 18.81
CA ASP A 137 1.37 5.76 17.93
C ASP A 137 1.10 4.46 18.76
N PRO A 138 0.82 3.32 18.12
CA PRO A 138 0.61 2.04 18.83
C PRO A 138 1.80 1.57 19.67
N TYR A 139 2.96 2.21 19.54
CA TYR A 139 4.16 1.93 20.32
C TYR A 139 4.38 2.94 21.47
N GLY A 140 3.41 3.82 21.72
CA GLY A 140 3.48 4.85 22.78
C GLY A 140 4.37 6.05 22.45
N ARG A 141 4.77 6.24 21.19
CA ARG A 141 5.57 7.40 20.78
C ARG A 141 4.66 8.56 20.40
N PRO A 142 5.09 9.82 20.62
CA PRO A 142 4.31 10.98 20.18
C PRO A 142 4.00 10.90 18.68
N ALA A 143 2.73 11.09 18.35
CA ALA A 143 2.23 11.11 16.97
C ALA A 143 0.97 11.97 16.89
N TRP A 144 0.69 12.55 15.73
CA TRP A 144 -0.59 13.16 15.50
C TRP A 144 -1.67 12.10 15.21
N GLU A 145 -2.78 12.25 15.93
CA GLU A 145 -4.03 11.54 15.65
C GLU A 145 -4.95 12.43 14.82
N TYR A 146 -5.52 11.84 13.79
CA TYR A 146 -6.49 12.48 12.91
C TYR A 146 -7.87 11.92 13.24
N ARG A 147 -8.79 12.78 13.69
CA ARG A 147 -10.13 12.37 14.12
C ARG A 147 -11.18 12.89 13.16
N PHE A 148 -12.20 12.11 12.94
CA PHE A 148 -13.38 12.51 12.21
C PHE A 148 -14.57 12.56 13.18
N THR A 149 -15.19 13.73 13.28
CA THR A 149 -16.42 13.92 14.06
C THR A 149 -17.59 13.90 13.11
N GLY A 150 -18.31 12.78 13.08
CA GLY A 150 -19.44 12.54 12.17
C GLY A 150 -19.65 11.06 11.91
N GLY A 151 -20.67 10.73 11.14
CA GLY A 151 -21.00 9.38 10.75
C GLY A 151 -20.13 8.86 9.61
N ILE A 152 -20.24 7.56 9.34
CA ILE A 152 -19.50 6.89 8.26
C ILE A 152 -19.89 7.44 6.86
N GLU A 153 -21.14 7.84 6.70
CA GLU A 153 -21.64 8.42 5.43
C GLU A 153 -21.01 9.79 5.16
N GLU A 154 -20.90 10.64 6.18
CA GLU A 154 -20.26 11.95 6.10
C GLU A 154 -18.76 11.82 5.84
N MET A 155 -18.12 10.85 6.47
CA MET A 155 -16.71 10.52 6.21
C MET A 155 -16.50 10.05 4.77
N ALA A 156 -17.35 9.17 4.27
CA ALA A 156 -17.29 8.67 2.90
C ALA A 156 -17.51 9.79 1.88
N GLU A 157 -18.41 10.74 2.16
CA GLU A 157 -18.65 11.89 1.30
C GLU A 157 -17.47 12.87 1.31
N SER A 158 -16.86 13.10 2.47
CA SER A 158 -15.63 13.89 2.57
C SER A 158 -14.50 13.28 1.76
N LEU A 159 -14.28 11.96 1.90
CA LEU A 159 -13.28 11.23 1.11
C LEU A 159 -13.58 11.34 -0.40
N ARG A 160 -14.82 11.10 -0.80
CA ARG A 160 -15.24 11.19 -2.22
C ARG A 160 -14.97 12.58 -2.79
N THR A 161 -15.35 13.62 -2.07
CA THR A 161 -15.20 15.01 -2.52
C THR A 161 -13.71 15.35 -2.71
N GLN A 162 -12.88 15.08 -1.72
CA GLN A 162 -11.45 15.40 -1.78
C GLN A 162 -10.76 14.59 -2.87
N LEU A 163 -11.01 13.29 -2.93
CA LEU A 163 -10.39 12.42 -3.93
C LEU A 163 -10.81 12.81 -5.35
N SER A 164 -12.10 13.10 -5.57
CA SER A 164 -12.61 13.51 -6.89
C SER A 164 -11.96 14.80 -7.36
N LEU A 165 -11.83 15.79 -6.48
CA LEU A 165 -11.19 17.06 -6.79
C LEU A 165 -9.72 16.87 -7.18
N GLU A 166 -8.98 16.09 -6.42
CA GLU A 166 -7.56 15.84 -6.70
C GLU A 166 -7.37 15.01 -7.98
N MET A 167 -8.23 14.02 -8.22
CA MET A 167 -8.21 13.23 -9.46
C MET A 167 -8.51 14.10 -10.68
N GLU A 168 -9.52 14.96 -10.60
CA GLU A 168 -9.89 15.86 -11.69
C GLU A 168 -8.75 16.84 -12.05
N GLN A 169 -8.08 17.36 -11.03
CA GLN A 169 -7.02 18.34 -11.21
C GLN A 169 -5.69 17.75 -11.66
N ARG A 170 -5.38 16.49 -11.26
CA ARG A 170 -4.01 15.95 -11.36
C ARG A 170 -3.86 14.77 -12.29
N ILE A 171 -4.94 14.07 -12.64
CA ILE A 171 -4.83 13.00 -13.64
C ILE A 171 -4.49 13.60 -14.99
N ASP A 172 -3.40 13.12 -15.59
CA ASP A 172 -3.10 13.38 -16.99
C ASP A 172 -3.93 12.42 -17.87
N ARG A 173 -5.08 12.92 -18.33
CA ARG A 173 -6.01 12.15 -19.16
C ARG A 173 -5.35 11.72 -20.47
N LYS A 174 -4.53 12.59 -21.07
CA LYS A 174 -3.84 12.28 -22.32
C LYS A 174 -2.85 11.12 -22.12
N LEU A 175 -2.09 11.15 -21.04
CA LEU A 175 -1.18 10.04 -20.70
C LEU A 175 -1.95 8.75 -20.44
N TYR A 176 -3.11 8.82 -19.79
CA TYR A 176 -3.98 7.67 -19.54
C TYR A 176 -4.54 7.06 -20.85
N GLU A 177 -4.99 7.91 -21.77
CA GLU A 177 -5.59 7.50 -23.04
C GLU A 177 -4.55 6.99 -24.05
N THR A 178 -3.39 7.66 -24.12
CA THR A 178 -2.32 7.30 -25.06
C THR A 178 -1.40 6.20 -24.56
N GLY A 179 -1.43 5.92 -23.26
CA GLY A 179 -0.68 4.81 -22.69
C GLY A 179 -1.05 3.50 -23.41
N ILE A 180 -0.10 2.91 -24.10
CA ILE A 180 -0.32 1.67 -24.85
C ILE A 180 -0.75 0.59 -23.86
N PRO A 181 -1.98 0.06 -23.96
CA PRO A 181 -2.36 -1.06 -23.13
C PRO A 181 -1.44 -2.22 -23.47
N MET A 182 -0.96 -2.90 -22.44
CA MET A 182 -0.25 -4.15 -22.64
C MET A 182 -1.16 -5.09 -23.44
N THR A 183 -0.66 -5.63 -24.57
CA THR A 183 -1.43 -6.62 -25.30
C THR A 183 -1.61 -7.86 -24.42
N LYS A 184 -2.60 -8.68 -24.74
CA LYS A 184 -2.83 -9.93 -24.01
C LYS A 184 -1.58 -10.83 -24.02
N GLU A 185 -0.87 -10.81 -25.15
CA GLU A 185 0.38 -11.55 -25.35
C GLU A 185 1.51 -11.01 -24.46
N GLU A 186 1.70 -9.70 -24.41
CA GLU A 186 2.70 -9.07 -23.53
C GLU A 186 2.38 -9.29 -22.06
N TRP A 187 1.10 -9.25 -21.70
CA TRP A 187 0.65 -9.55 -20.33
C TRP A 187 0.94 -11.02 -20.00
N GLN A 188 0.65 -11.95 -20.92
CA GLN A 188 0.93 -13.37 -20.75
C GLN A 188 2.42 -13.64 -20.56
N VAL A 189 3.28 -13.04 -21.39
CA VAL A 189 4.74 -13.15 -21.25
C VAL A 189 5.20 -12.68 -19.86
N ARG A 190 4.68 -11.57 -19.36
CA ARG A 190 5.02 -11.08 -18.02
C ARG A 190 4.54 -12.00 -16.90
N VAL A 191 3.34 -12.56 -17.05
CA VAL A 191 2.82 -13.55 -16.10
C VAL A 191 3.71 -14.79 -16.11
N ASP A 192 4.08 -15.30 -17.30
CA ASP A 192 4.93 -16.48 -17.46
C ASP A 192 6.33 -16.24 -16.87
N GLU A 193 6.93 -15.08 -17.11
CA GLU A 193 8.21 -14.69 -16.49
C GLU A 193 8.11 -14.64 -14.95
N MET A 194 7.01 -14.11 -14.42
CA MET A 194 6.77 -14.04 -12.99
C MET A 194 6.59 -15.44 -12.40
N LEU A 195 5.81 -16.30 -13.05
CA LEU A 195 5.59 -17.68 -12.63
C LEU A 195 6.89 -18.48 -12.68
N GLN A 196 7.69 -18.29 -13.73
CA GLN A 196 9.02 -18.91 -13.84
C GLN A 196 9.97 -18.47 -12.72
N LYS A 197 9.97 -17.18 -12.36
CA LYS A 197 10.74 -16.66 -11.21
C LYS A 197 10.27 -17.22 -9.87
N LEU A 198 9.01 -17.64 -9.78
CA LEU A 198 8.41 -18.29 -8.61
C LEU A 198 8.56 -19.83 -8.67
N GLY A 199 9.23 -20.39 -9.71
CA GLY A 199 9.38 -21.82 -9.87
C GLY A 199 8.09 -22.54 -10.31
N VAL A 200 7.13 -21.79 -10.87
CA VAL A 200 5.85 -22.33 -11.36
C VAL A 200 5.91 -22.37 -12.88
N THR A 201 5.81 -23.57 -13.49
CA THR A 201 5.71 -23.73 -14.94
C THR A 201 4.24 -23.97 -15.31
N VAL A 202 3.68 -23.12 -16.17
CA VAL A 202 2.34 -23.29 -16.72
C VAL A 202 2.48 -24.06 -18.05
N GLN A 203 1.90 -25.24 -18.12
CA GLN A 203 1.77 -25.94 -19.41
C GLN A 203 0.57 -25.39 -20.18
N ALA A 204 0.66 -25.37 -21.51
CA ALA A 204 -0.27 -24.71 -22.42
C ALA A 204 -1.71 -25.29 -22.47
N GLU A 205 -2.04 -26.25 -21.63
CA GLU A 205 -3.38 -26.85 -21.52
C GLU A 205 -3.91 -26.67 -20.07
N GLY A 206 -4.26 -25.45 -19.75
CA GLY A 206 -5.41 -25.12 -18.87
C GLY A 206 -5.38 -25.50 -17.38
N LYS A 207 -4.35 -26.15 -16.86
CA LYS A 207 -4.17 -26.33 -15.39
C LYS A 207 -2.71 -26.13 -14.99
N PRO A 208 -2.41 -25.30 -14.00
CA PRO A 208 -1.06 -25.19 -13.46
C PRO A 208 -0.68 -26.53 -12.81
N GLN A 209 0.29 -27.22 -13.38
CA GLN A 209 0.98 -28.30 -12.69
C GLN A 209 2.18 -27.71 -11.97
N ILE A 210 2.17 -27.86 -10.65
CA ILE A 210 3.34 -27.60 -9.83
C ILE A 210 4.36 -28.68 -10.19
N LEU A 211 5.53 -28.29 -10.69
CA LEU A 211 6.65 -29.22 -10.79
C LEU A 211 6.92 -29.74 -9.38
N GLU A 212 6.82 -31.05 -9.21
CA GLU A 212 7.34 -31.72 -8.04
C GLU A 212 8.84 -31.41 -7.95
N THR A 213 9.18 -30.36 -7.22
CA THR A 213 10.53 -30.26 -6.69
C THR A 213 10.68 -31.47 -5.78
N LYS A 214 11.77 -32.24 -6.02
CA LYS A 214 12.18 -33.36 -5.17
C LYS A 214 11.86 -33.03 -3.72
N GLU A 215 11.31 -34.05 -3.04
CA GLU A 215 11.07 -34.04 -1.60
C GLU A 215 12.28 -33.47 -0.84
N GLU A 216 12.32 -32.17 -0.70
CA GLU A 216 13.08 -31.49 0.34
C GLU A 216 12.11 -31.24 1.46
N ASP A 217 12.32 -31.99 2.49
CA ASP A 217 11.78 -31.94 3.83
C ASP A 217 10.62 -30.96 4.07
N ASP A 218 9.40 -31.46 4.16
CA ASP A 218 8.12 -30.74 4.42
C ASP A 218 8.12 -29.92 5.73
N THR A 219 9.19 -29.97 6.51
CA THR A 219 9.36 -29.28 7.78
C THR A 219 9.55 -27.77 7.63
N ASP A 220 10.10 -27.28 6.51
CA ASP A 220 10.40 -25.86 6.36
C ASP A 220 9.20 -24.97 5.98
N ALA A 221 8.23 -25.50 5.24
CA ALA A 221 7.01 -24.76 4.91
C ALA A 221 6.13 -24.50 6.15
N HIS A 222 6.16 -25.42 7.11
CA HIS A 222 5.43 -25.32 8.37
C HIS A 222 6.00 -24.24 9.30
N ASN A 223 7.31 -24.03 9.25
CA ASN A 223 8.02 -23.02 10.04
C ASN A 223 7.89 -21.60 9.50
N LEU A 224 7.51 -21.43 8.22
CA LEU A 224 7.31 -20.12 7.60
C LEU A 224 5.93 -19.52 7.89
N MET A 225 5.01 -20.30 8.44
CA MET A 225 3.65 -19.83 8.72
C MET A 225 3.59 -19.12 10.08
N PRO A 226 3.14 -17.86 10.15
CA PRO A 226 2.95 -17.16 11.42
C PRO A 226 1.98 -17.91 12.34
N ASP A 227 2.27 -17.95 13.65
CA ASP A 227 1.45 -18.63 14.65
C ASP A 227 -0.01 -18.15 14.68
N SER A 228 -0.25 -16.88 14.37
CA SER A 228 -1.59 -16.30 14.25
C SER A 228 -2.42 -16.96 13.14
N ILE A 229 -1.79 -17.34 12.05
CA ILE A 229 -2.43 -18.04 10.93
C ILE A 229 -2.60 -19.51 11.28
N ARG A 230 -1.58 -20.15 11.83
CA ARG A 230 -1.61 -21.55 12.25
C ARG A 230 -2.77 -21.85 13.22
N LYS A 231 -3.04 -20.94 14.16
CA LYS A 231 -4.18 -21.05 15.09
C LYS A 231 -5.55 -20.94 14.42
N GLN A 232 -5.63 -20.42 13.21
CA GLN A 232 -6.88 -20.27 12.46
C GLN A 232 -7.12 -21.42 11.47
N LEU A 233 -6.10 -22.24 11.15
CA LEU A 233 -6.20 -23.36 10.22
C LEU A 233 -7.41 -24.29 10.48
N PRO A 234 -7.68 -24.72 11.72
CA PRO A 234 -8.79 -25.61 12.00
C PRO A 234 -10.17 -25.02 11.69
N LYS A 235 -10.28 -23.71 11.50
CA LYS A 235 -11.55 -23.07 11.13
C LYS A 235 -11.90 -23.21 9.65
N PHE A 236 -10.90 -23.42 8.81
CA PHE A 236 -11.05 -23.33 7.36
C PHE A 236 -10.73 -24.66 6.66
N TYR A 237 -9.88 -25.48 7.27
CA TYR A 237 -9.44 -26.75 6.73
C TYR A 237 -9.60 -27.87 7.77
N SER A 238 -9.99 -29.04 7.31
CA SER A 238 -10.15 -30.20 8.18
C SER A 238 -8.79 -30.72 8.66
N THR A 239 -7.73 -30.50 7.89
CA THR A 239 -6.37 -30.89 8.24
C THR A 239 -5.34 -29.88 7.70
N GLU A 240 -4.19 -29.76 8.36
CA GLU A 240 -3.06 -28.96 7.86
C GLU A 240 -2.56 -29.45 6.49
N LYS A 241 -2.66 -30.74 6.26
CA LYS A 241 -2.25 -31.37 5.00
C LYS A 241 -3.05 -30.86 3.80
N GLU A 242 -4.35 -30.58 3.98
CA GLU A 242 -5.18 -29.99 2.93
C GLU A 242 -4.73 -28.56 2.60
N LEU A 243 -4.38 -27.77 3.62
CA LEU A 243 -3.89 -26.41 3.41
C LEU A 243 -2.53 -26.39 2.70
N ILE A 244 -1.60 -27.24 3.15
CA ILE A 244 -0.25 -27.33 2.56
C ILE A 244 -0.32 -27.86 1.13
N GLY A 245 -1.23 -28.80 0.87
CA GLY A 245 -1.46 -29.37 -0.46
C GLY A 245 -2.14 -28.40 -1.44
N ASP A 246 -2.81 -27.35 -0.95
CA ASP A 246 -3.49 -26.35 -1.78
C ASP A 246 -2.98 -24.92 -1.51
N LYS A 247 -1.83 -24.60 -2.07
CA LYS A 247 -1.21 -23.26 -1.94
C LYS A 247 -2.10 -22.15 -2.52
N VAL A 248 -2.94 -22.46 -3.50
CA VAL A 248 -3.87 -21.49 -4.11
C VAL A 248 -5.04 -21.22 -3.15
N ALA A 249 -5.58 -22.23 -2.52
CA ALA A 249 -6.62 -22.08 -1.50
C ALA A 249 -6.08 -21.30 -0.28
N TYR A 250 -4.85 -21.59 0.15
CA TYR A 250 -4.17 -20.82 1.19
C TYR A 250 -4.09 -19.33 0.84
N ALA A 251 -3.61 -19.01 -0.35
CA ALA A 251 -3.50 -17.62 -0.81
C ALA A 251 -4.88 -16.91 -0.81
N ARG A 252 -5.95 -17.56 -1.29
CA ARG A 252 -7.30 -16.99 -1.30
C ARG A 252 -7.88 -16.76 0.09
N TYR A 253 -7.53 -17.57 1.07
CA TYR A 253 -8.06 -17.47 2.42
C TYR A 253 -7.41 -16.37 3.25
N PHE A 254 -6.09 -16.27 3.17
CA PHE A 254 -5.33 -15.38 4.04
C PHE A 254 -4.98 -14.04 3.40
N PHE A 255 -5.14 -13.98 2.09
CA PHE A 255 -4.88 -12.75 1.34
C PHE A 255 -6.12 -12.46 0.49
N PRO A 256 -6.93 -11.46 0.86
CA PRO A 256 -8.14 -11.12 0.14
C PRO A 256 -7.87 -10.96 -1.36
N MET A 257 -8.80 -11.43 -2.14
CA MET A 257 -8.80 -11.26 -3.59
C MET A 257 -8.55 -9.79 -3.96
N GLY A 258 -7.51 -9.52 -4.67
CA GLY A 258 -7.02 -8.16 -4.97
C GLY A 258 -5.56 -7.97 -4.61
N ALA A 259 -5.02 -8.77 -3.70
CA ALA A 259 -3.59 -8.81 -3.43
C ALA A 259 -2.84 -9.77 -4.39
N TYR A 260 -3.58 -10.59 -5.17
CA TYR A 260 -3.04 -11.65 -6.04
C TYR A 260 -3.59 -11.63 -7.47
N THR A 261 -4.49 -10.70 -7.81
CA THR A 261 -4.94 -10.50 -9.19
C THR A 261 -4.14 -9.46 -9.92
#